data_650d7085d5a62e7fb63e38668b5ce5a4
#
_entry.id   650d7085d5a62e7fb63e38668b5ce5a4
#
_cell.length_a   1.000
_cell.length_b   1.000
_cell.length_c   1.000
_cell.angle_alpha   90.00
_cell.angle_beta   90.00
_cell.angle_gamma   90.00
#
_symmetry.space_group_name_H-M   'P 1'
#
loop_
_entity.id
_entity.type
_entity.pdbx_description
1 polymer ?
#
loop_
_entity_poly.entity_id
_entity_poly.type
_entity_poly.pdbx_seq_one_letter_code
_entity_poly.pdbx_strand_id
1 'polypeptide(L)'
;MRKVLRALCYLKELCLMAFFKLIGAICRCCSAKYRELWLVCERGNDARDNGYWFYRYLKEEHPEINARYVIETDSADRAKIEVLGGMVPRGSFSHYLAYYCADFLVGTHVQPCAPDLILFYHLAGKGIRARGKQVFLQHGIIKDEMEWLHRKNMYMDLFVCGAKPEYEYIRDTFGYPEHVPQYVGLARFDNLIRAERKEKMILVMPTWRGSYYPTGEAFRKTAYYEHFQSLLCCKELEQLLEQQDYRLVFYPHIEMQKDSRRFKSGSDRITIVSKETHDVQKLLMDCALLVTDYSSVFFDVAFLRKPVVYYQFDEEEFRKYHYQKGYFDFRRDGFGPVCTTQEALLGALTESFENGMEMQTEYVQRTERFFPLHDGNNCRRTFEAIARLKERNKKHAAESESLSVHL
;
A
#
# COMPACT_ATOMS: atom_id res chain seq x y z
N MET A 1 12.32 -17.59 33.63
CA MET A 1 10.89 -17.28 33.46
C MET A 1 10.53 -16.79 32.06
N ARG A 2 11.06 -15.71 31.52
CA ARG A 2 10.73 -15.20 30.14
C ARG A 2 10.98 -16.21 29.00
N LYS A 3 12.07 -17.01 29.03
CA LYS A 3 12.36 -18.03 28.01
C LYS A 3 11.36 -19.18 28.01
N VAL A 4 10.94 -19.64 29.21
CA VAL A 4 9.94 -20.72 29.35
C VAL A 4 8.57 -20.26 28.89
N LEU A 5 8.16 -19.02 29.22
CA LEU A 5 6.90 -18.43 28.77
C LEU A 5 6.85 -18.31 27.24
N ARG A 6 7.96 -17.89 26.61
CA ARG A 6 8.06 -17.87 25.13
C ARG A 6 7.95 -19.26 24.52
N ALA A 7 8.62 -20.27 25.10
CA ALA A 7 8.53 -21.65 24.62
C ALA A 7 7.12 -22.21 24.72
N LEU A 8 6.39 -21.92 25.81
CA LEU A 8 4.99 -22.30 25.97
C LEU A 8 4.07 -21.60 24.96
N CYS A 9 4.29 -20.32 24.69
CA CYS A 9 3.56 -19.60 23.62
C CYS A 9 3.80 -20.25 22.25
N TYR A 10 5.03 -20.57 21.90
CA TYR A 10 5.33 -21.26 20.64
C TYR A 10 4.68 -22.63 20.54
N LEU A 11 4.73 -23.42 21.62
CA LEU A 11 4.09 -24.75 21.65
C LEU A 11 2.59 -24.64 21.45
N LYS A 12 1.92 -23.71 22.15
CA LYS A 12 0.50 -23.42 21.97
C LYS A 12 0.16 -23.11 20.51
N GLU A 13 0.90 -22.23 19.88
CA GLU A 13 0.66 -21.82 18.49
C GLU A 13 0.94 -22.95 17.49
N LEU A 14 1.96 -23.78 17.73
CA LEU A 14 2.19 -24.98 16.93
C LEU A 14 1.03 -25.98 17.03
N CYS A 15 0.49 -26.19 18.23
CA CYS A 15 -0.69 -27.01 18.43
C CYS A 15 -1.92 -26.45 17.72
N LEU A 16 -2.16 -25.13 17.81
CA LEU A 16 -3.25 -24.46 17.08
C LEU A 16 -3.07 -24.60 15.56
N MET A 17 -1.86 -24.40 15.06
CA MET A 17 -1.55 -24.58 13.63
C MET A 17 -1.85 -26.02 13.18
N ALA A 18 -1.38 -27.04 13.91
CA ALA A 18 -1.61 -28.43 13.57
C ALA A 18 -3.11 -28.76 13.56
N PHE A 19 -3.84 -28.29 14.58
CA PHE A 19 -5.28 -28.44 14.71
C PHE A 19 -6.02 -27.81 13.53
N PHE A 20 -5.74 -26.52 13.21
CA PHE A 20 -6.41 -25.84 12.11
C PHE A 20 -6.02 -26.37 10.72
N LYS A 21 -4.79 -26.88 10.53
CA LYS A 21 -4.41 -27.57 9.30
C LYS A 21 -5.23 -28.84 9.10
N LEU A 22 -5.42 -29.65 10.16
CA LEU A 22 -6.20 -30.90 10.09
C LEU A 22 -7.69 -30.58 9.82
N ILE A 23 -8.31 -29.73 10.64
CA ILE A 23 -9.72 -29.35 10.46
C ILE A 23 -9.92 -28.62 9.14
N GLY A 24 -9.00 -27.78 8.73
CA GLY A 24 -9.04 -27.08 7.46
C GLY A 24 -9.06 -28.03 6.26
N ALA A 25 -8.27 -29.10 6.30
CA ALA A 25 -8.29 -30.13 5.28
C ALA A 25 -9.67 -30.79 5.16
N ILE A 26 -10.28 -31.15 6.30
CA ILE A 26 -11.63 -31.73 6.36
C ILE A 26 -12.68 -30.73 5.84
N CYS A 27 -12.67 -29.48 6.36
CA CYS A 27 -13.65 -28.45 5.99
C CYS A 27 -13.63 -28.12 4.50
N ARG A 28 -12.45 -28.12 3.86
CA ARG A 28 -12.34 -27.91 2.41
C ARG A 28 -13.03 -28.98 1.59
N CYS A 29 -13.01 -30.23 2.04
CA CYS A 29 -13.70 -31.33 1.37
C CYS A 29 -15.22 -31.30 1.60
N CYS A 30 -15.65 -30.93 2.81
CA CYS A 30 -17.05 -31.07 3.24
C CYS A 30 -17.87 -29.78 3.14
N SER A 31 -17.27 -28.61 2.94
CA SER A 31 -17.96 -27.33 2.97
C SER A 31 -17.62 -26.42 1.79
N ALA A 32 -18.62 -26.04 1.01
CA ALA A 32 -18.47 -25.07 -0.07
C ALA A 32 -17.90 -23.71 0.43
N LYS A 33 -18.19 -23.36 1.68
CA LYS A 33 -17.68 -22.14 2.33
C LYS A 33 -16.15 -22.03 2.31
N TYR A 34 -15.42 -23.14 2.32
CA TYR A 34 -13.96 -23.20 2.43
C TYR A 34 -13.29 -23.82 1.20
N ARG A 35 -14.08 -24.21 0.20
CA ARG A 35 -13.54 -24.76 -1.06
C ARG A 35 -13.09 -23.63 -1.97
N GLU A 36 -11.90 -23.77 -2.55
CA GLU A 36 -11.30 -22.79 -3.48
C GLU A 36 -11.30 -21.35 -2.96
N LEU A 37 -11.09 -21.17 -1.65
CA LEU A 37 -11.20 -19.91 -0.95
C LEU A 37 -10.06 -18.96 -1.30
N TRP A 38 -10.41 -17.73 -1.69
CA TRP A 38 -9.50 -16.59 -1.79
C TRP A 38 -9.70 -15.69 -0.57
N LEU A 39 -8.70 -15.62 0.30
CA LEU A 39 -8.76 -14.81 1.51
C LEU A 39 -8.02 -13.50 1.27
N VAL A 40 -8.74 -12.39 1.34
CA VAL A 40 -8.22 -11.05 1.08
C VAL A 40 -8.08 -10.30 2.40
N CYS A 41 -7.00 -9.52 2.54
CA CYS A 41 -6.78 -8.67 3.71
C CYS A 41 -5.82 -7.51 3.38
N GLU A 42 -6.02 -6.36 4.01
CA GLU A 42 -5.06 -5.27 4.05
C GLU A 42 -4.27 -5.31 5.36
N ARG A 43 -4.38 -4.30 6.23
CA ARG A 43 -3.77 -4.33 7.56
C ARG A 43 -4.63 -5.09 8.58
N GLY A 44 -5.86 -5.36 8.24
CA GLY A 44 -6.86 -6.01 9.09
C GLY A 44 -7.82 -5.03 9.75
N ASN A 45 -7.46 -3.76 9.87
CA ASN A 45 -8.29 -2.70 10.45
C ASN A 45 -8.81 -1.68 9.43
N ASP A 46 -8.52 -1.87 8.14
CA ASP A 46 -8.92 -0.98 7.05
C ASP A 46 -9.34 -1.76 5.78
N ALA A 47 -10.09 -1.07 4.91
CA ALA A 47 -10.50 -1.51 3.59
C ALA A 47 -10.54 -0.27 2.67
N ARG A 48 -9.38 0.18 2.18
CA ARG A 48 -9.22 1.45 1.45
C ARG A 48 -8.16 1.41 0.34
N ASP A 49 -7.43 0.29 0.23
CA ASP A 49 -6.27 0.13 -0.64
C ASP A 49 -6.51 -0.97 -1.69
N ASN A 50 -5.47 -1.45 -2.31
CA ASN A 50 -5.51 -2.46 -3.39
C ASN A 50 -6.32 -3.71 -3.01
N GLY A 51 -6.30 -4.12 -1.73
CA GLY A 51 -7.06 -5.26 -1.24
C GLY A 51 -8.56 -5.04 -1.34
N TYR A 52 -9.06 -3.87 -0.91
CA TYR A 52 -10.46 -3.51 -0.99
C TYR A 52 -10.95 -3.42 -2.44
N TRP A 53 -10.21 -2.70 -3.31
CA TRP A 53 -10.61 -2.51 -4.71
C TRP A 53 -10.60 -3.81 -5.48
N PHE A 54 -9.60 -4.68 -5.25
CA PHE A 54 -9.58 -6.01 -5.85
C PHE A 54 -10.69 -6.90 -5.31
N TYR A 55 -10.97 -6.87 -3.98
CA TYR A 55 -12.07 -7.62 -3.39
C TYR A 55 -13.43 -7.19 -3.95
N ARG A 56 -13.65 -5.88 -4.05
CA ARG A 56 -14.86 -5.33 -4.66
C ARG A 56 -15.02 -5.81 -6.11
N TYR A 57 -13.95 -5.73 -6.91
CA TYR A 57 -13.95 -6.25 -8.28
C TYR A 57 -14.33 -7.74 -8.33
N LEU A 58 -13.77 -8.59 -7.46
CA LEU A 58 -14.14 -10.00 -7.39
C LEU A 58 -15.63 -10.20 -7.07
N LYS A 59 -16.23 -9.37 -6.21
CA LYS A 59 -17.66 -9.47 -5.85
C LYS A 59 -18.59 -9.00 -6.95
N GLU A 60 -18.20 -7.98 -7.70
CA GLU A 60 -18.99 -7.37 -8.77
C GLU A 60 -18.86 -8.14 -10.08
N GLU A 61 -17.66 -8.55 -10.48
CA GLU A 61 -17.38 -9.12 -11.80
C GLU A 61 -17.20 -10.66 -11.78
N HIS A 62 -16.83 -11.24 -10.62
CA HIS A 62 -16.56 -12.65 -10.45
C HIS A 62 -17.26 -13.25 -9.22
N PRO A 63 -18.60 -13.17 -9.13
CA PRO A 63 -19.37 -13.66 -7.97
C PRO A 63 -19.23 -15.18 -7.75
N GLU A 64 -18.80 -15.93 -8.77
CA GLU A 64 -18.48 -17.37 -8.68
C GLU A 64 -17.22 -17.66 -7.84
N ILE A 65 -16.34 -16.67 -7.66
CA ILE A 65 -15.15 -16.83 -6.84
C ILE A 65 -15.52 -16.76 -5.36
N ASN A 66 -15.16 -17.79 -4.62
CA ASN A 66 -15.32 -17.82 -3.16
C ASN A 66 -14.31 -16.90 -2.49
N ALA A 67 -14.52 -15.59 -2.60
CA ALA A 67 -13.68 -14.57 -1.99
C ALA A 67 -14.25 -14.13 -0.63
N ARG A 68 -13.37 -14.00 0.38
CA ARG A 68 -13.69 -13.48 1.71
C ARG A 68 -12.67 -12.46 2.15
N TYR A 69 -13.11 -11.48 2.94
CA TYR A 69 -12.27 -10.38 3.42
C TYR A 69 -12.10 -10.42 4.95
N VAL A 70 -10.85 -10.37 5.40
CA VAL A 70 -10.52 -10.34 6.83
C VAL A 70 -10.47 -8.90 7.31
N ILE A 71 -11.28 -8.56 8.31
CA ILE A 71 -11.32 -7.23 8.93
C ILE A 71 -11.69 -7.32 10.41
N GLU A 72 -11.18 -6.38 11.21
CA GLU A 72 -11.53 -6.22 12.61
C GLU A 72 -12.99 -5.80 12.78
N THR A 73 -13.64 -6.30 13.84
CA THR A 73 -15.07 -6.05 14.09
C THR A 73 -15.40 -4.62 14.48
N ASP A 74 -14.42 -3.87 14.98
CA ASP A 74 -14.49 -2.47 15.37
C ASP A 74 -13.90 -1.51 14.31
N SER A 75 -13.50 -2.05 13.16
CA SER A 75 -13.01 -1.22 12.05
C SER A 75 -14.07 -0.25 11.53
N ALA A 76 -13.67 1.00 11.30
CA ALA A 76 -14.51 2.02 10.67
C ALA A 76 -14.94 1.64 9.23
N ASP A 77 -14.17 0.79 8.56
CA ASP A 77 -14.44 0.34 7.17
C ASP A 77 -15.25 -0.98 7.11
N ARG A 78 -15.61 -1.55 8.27
CA ARG A 78 -16.36 -2.81 8.36
C ARG A 78 -17.62 -2.79 7.50
N ALA A 79 -18.40 -1.72 7.55
CA ALA A 79 -19.64 -1.59 6.80
C ALA A 79 -19.46 -1.75 5.27
N LYS A 80 -18.32 -1.32 4.72
CA LYS A 80 -18.00 -1.49 3.29
C LYS A 80 -17.91 -2.98 2.91
N ILE A 81 -17.33 -3.79 3.80
CA ILE A 81 -17.15 -5.23 3.57
C ILE A 81 -18.45 -5.99 3.84
N GLU A 82 -19.25 -5.57 4.82
CA GLU A 82 -20.56 -6.19 5.09
C GLU A 82 -21.51 -6.07 3.89
N VAL A 83 -21.52 -4.91 3.22
CA VAL A 83 -22.31 -4.68 2.00
C VAL A 83 -21.87 -5.62 0.86
N LEU A 84 -20.57 -5.86 0.70
CA LEU A 84 -20.04 -6.78 -0.32
C LEU A 84 -20.21 -8.25 0.06
N GLY A 85 -20.47 -8.53 1.35
CA GLY A 85 -20.58 -9.88 1.90
C GLY A 85 -19.23 -10.58 2.10
N GLY A 86 -19.26 -11.76 2.73
CA GLY A 86 -18.04 -12.57 2.88
C GLY A 86 -17.03 -12.10 3.94
N MET A 87 -17.47 -11.27 4.89
CA MET A 87 -16.63 -10.82 5.98
C MET A 87 -16.13 -11.98 6.88
N VAL A 88 -14.87 -11.89 7.28
CA VAL A 88 -14.24 -12.78 8.26
C VAL A 88 -13.68 -11.91 9.39
N PRO A 89 -14.21 -12.02 10.62
CA PRO A 89 -13.71 -11.26 11.76
C PRO A 89 -12.27 -11.65 12.09
N ARG A 90 -11.37 -10.68 12.13
CA ARG A 90 -9.95 -10.89 12.43
C ARG A 90 -9.76 -11.54 13.81
N GLY A 91 -8.84 -12.48 13.92
CA GLY A 91 -8.52 -13.20 15.17
C GLY A 91 -9.57 -14.22 15.62
N SER A 92 -10.73 -14.34 14.93
CA SER A 92 -11.78 -15.32 15.26
C SER A 92 -11.40 -16.75 14.85
N PHE A 93 -12.13 -17.73 15.39
CA PHE A 93 -12.02 -19.13 14.95
C PHE A 93 -12.23 -19.28 13.44
N SER A 94 -13.19 -18.55 12.87
CA SER A 94 -13.45 -18.56 11.43
C SER A 94 -12.29 -17.96 10.63
N HIS A 95 -11.51 -17.00 11.18
CA HIS A 95 -10.32 -16.46 10.55
C HIS A 95 -9.19 -17.51 10.49
N TYR A 96 -8.88 -18.15 11.61
CA TYR A 96 -7.89 -19.25 11.63
C TYR A 96 -8.26 -20.34 10.63
N LEU A 97 -9.53 -20.78 10.64
CA LEU A 97 -9.98 -21.80 9.71
C LEU A 97 -9.90 -21.35 8.25
N ALA A 98 -10.36 -20.14 7.93
CA ALA A 98 -10.27 -19.58 6.58
C ALA A 98 -8.81 -19.49 6.09
N TYR A 99 -7.89 -19.05 6.94
CA TYR A 99 -6.47 -18.94 6.61
C TYR A 99 -5.84 -20.29 6.20
N TYR A 100 -6.15 -21.36 6.96
CA TYR A 100 -5.62 -22.70 6.65
C TYR A 100 -6.39 -23.43 5.54
N CYS A 101 -7.61 -22.99 5.23
CA CYS A 101 -8.40 -23.51 4.11
C CYS A 101 -8.09 -22.82 2.78
N ALA A 102 -7.62 -21.56 2.80
CA ALA A 102 -7.46 -20.75 1.62
C ALA A 102 -6.52 -21.37 0.58
N ASP A 103 -6.90 -21.25 -0.70
CA ASP A 103 -6.02 -21.54 -1.84
C ASP A 103 -5.16 -20.34 -2.21
N PHE A 104 -5.68 -19.11 -1.99
CA PHE A 104 -4.94 -17.86 -2.17
C PHE A 104 -5.06 -16.98 -0.93
N LEU A 105 -3.93 -16.42 -0.52
CA LEU A 105 -3.80 -15.44 0.55
C LEU A 105 -3.37 -14.12 -0.11
N VAL A 106 -4.33 -13.24 -0.31
CA VAL A 106 -4.20 -12.03 -1.13
C VAL A 106 -4.11 -10.82 -0.22
N GLY A 107 -3.04 -10.05 -0.31
CA GLY A 107 -2.88 -8.92 0.58
C GLY A 107 -1.97 -7.81 0.12
N THR A 108 -2.18 -6.62 0.69
CA THR A 108 -1.41 -5.40 0.39
C THR A 108 -0.13 -5.26 1.20
N HIS A 109 -0.05 -6.00 2.29
CA HIS A 109 1.11 -6.05 3.18
C HIS A 109 1.66 -7.47 3.20
N VAL A 110 2.80 -7.65 3.86
CA VAL A 110 3.36 -8.97 4.02
C VAL A 110 2.51 -9.78 4.99
N GLN A 111 1.92 -10.87 4.47
CA GLN A 111 1.14 -11.84 5.24
C GLN A 111 -0.02 -11.24 6.07
N PRO A 112 -0.80 -10.28 5.55
CA PRO A 112 -1.83 -9.61 6.32
C PRO A 112 -2.98 -10.57 6.68
N CYS A 113 -3.17 -11.64 5.92
CA CYS A 113 -4.16 -12.68 6.19
C CYS A 113 -3.76 -13.61 7.34
N ALA A 114 -2.53 -13.56 7.85
CA ALA A 114 -2.10 -14.43 8.93
C ALA A 114 -2.79 -14.03 10.25
N PRO A 115 -3.40 -15.00 10.98
CA PRO A 115 -4.03 -14.72 12.26
C PRO A 115 -3.02 -14.30 13.32
N ASP A 116 -1.81 -14.85 13.28
CA ASP A 116 -0.69 -14.51 14.15
C ASP A 116 0.57 -14.23 13.30
N LEU A 117 0.96 -12.94 13.24
CA LEU A 117 2.12 -12.49 12.49
C LEU A 117 3.44 -12.98 13.10
N ILE A 118 3.53 -13.06 14.44
CA ILE A 118 4.78 -13.43 15.12
C ILE A 118 5.14 -14.86 14.80
N LEU A 119 4.17 -15.75 14.89
CA LEU A 119 4.33 -17.16 14.56
C LEU A 119 4.64 -17.36 13.07
N PHE A 120 3.95 -16.61 12.22
CA PHE A 120 4.18 -16.65 10.80
C PHE A 120 5.64 -16.35 10.45
N TYR A 121 6.21 -15.25 10.92
CA TYR A 121 7.61 -14.89 10.65
C TYR A 121 8.60 -15.96 11.12
N HIS A 122 8.37 -16.53 12.30
CA HIS A 122 9.27 -17.56 12.83
C HIS A 122 9.16 -18.91 12.11
N LEU A 123 7.97 -19.28 11.66
CA LEU A 123 7.74 -20.60 11.03
C LEU A 123 7.91 -20.57 9.52
N ALA A 124 7.55 -19.48 8.86
CA ALA A 124 7.72 -19.33 7.42
C ALA A 124 9.19 -19.38 7.00
N GLY A 125 10.08 -18.78 7.79
CA GLY A 125 11.53 -18.87 7.61
C GLY A 125 12.07 -20.31 7.72
N LYS A 126 11.34 -21.22 8.41
CA LYS A 126 11.65 -22.65 8.55
C LYS A 126 10.89 -23.52 7.52
N GLY A 127 10.24 -22.93 6.54
CA GLY A 127 9.47 -23.66 5.53
C GLY A 127 8.09 -24.16 6.00
N ILE A 128 7.69 -23.85 7.23
CA ILE A 128 6.37 -24.25 7.76
C ILE A 128 5.37 -23.17 7.39
N ARG A 129 4.59 -23.40 6.33
CA ARG A 129 3.68 -22.41 5.74
C ARG A 129 2.23 -22.90 5.73
N ALA A 130 1.30 -21.94 5.64
CA ALA A 130 -0.05 -22.25 5.19
C ALA A 130 0.00 -22.74 3.73
N ARG A 131 -1.02 -23.49 3.34
CA ARG A 131 -1.13 -24.04 1.99
C ARG A 131 -1.35 -22.96 0.93
N GLY A 132 -2.08 -21.89 1.30
CA GLY A 132 -2.50 -20.85 0.37
C GLY A 132 -1.32 -20.13 -0.30
N LYS A 133 -1.47 -19.90 -1.59
CA LYS A 133 -0.51 -19.15 -2.39
C LYS A 133 -0.48 -17.70 -1.98
N GLN A 134 0.71 -17.17 -1.79
CA GLN A 134 0.91 -15.80 -1.32
C GLN A 134 0.88 -14.82 -2.50
N VAL A 135 -0.15 -14.00 -2.54
CA VAL A 135 -0.33 -12.94 -3.54
C VAL A 135 -0.13 -11.59 -2.88
N PHE A 136 0.93 -10.90 -3.25
CA PHE A 136 1.27 -9.59 -2.73
C PHE A 136 0.83 -8.49 -3.70
N LEU A 137 -0.27 -7.78 -3.34
CA LEU A 137 -0.86 -6.70 -4.12
C LEU A 137 -0.12 -5.37 -3.98
N GLN A 138 0.81 -5.29 -3.07
CA GLN A 138 1.48 -4.08 -2.61
C GLN A 138 0.54 -3.05 -1.93
N HIS A 139 1.15 -2.21 -1.12
CA HIS A 139 0.54 -1.03 -0.51
C HIS A 139 0.84 0.24 -1.30
N GLY A 140 1.98 0.29 -1.98
CA GLY A 140 2.45 1.41 -2.77
C GLY A 140 3.63 1.01 -3.63
N ILE A 141 3.90 1.76 -4.69
CA ILE A 141 5.01 1.49 -5.60
C ILE A 141 6.33 1.57 -4.86
N ILE A 142 7.14 0.52 -4.97
CA ILE A 142 8.47 0.42 -4.38
C ILE A 142 9.44 1.22 -5.24
N LYS A 143 10.12 2.19 -4.63
CA LYS A 143 11.13 3.04 -5.27
C LYS A 143 12.49 2.96 -4.60
N ASP A 144 12.49 2.59 -3.33
CA ASP A 144 13.67 2.49 -2.47
C ASP A 144 14.06 1.01 -2.28
N GLU A 145 15.30 0.77 -1.82
CA GLU A 145 15.75 -0.57 -1.50
C GLU A 145 15.01 -1.11 -0.26
N MET A 146 14.40 -2.28 -0.42
CA MET A 146 13.65 -2.97 0.64
C MET A 146 14.15 -4.40 0.79
N GLU A 147 15.32 -4.57 1.41
CA GLU A 147 15.99 -5.87 1.54
C GLU A 147 15.08 -6.97 2.14
N TRP A 148 14.17 -6.59 3.02
CA TRP A 148 13.23 -7.52 3.66
C TRP A 148 12.18 -8.09 2.67
N LEU A 149 11.97 -7.48 1.50
CA LEU A 149 11.12 -8.00 0.42
C LEU A 149 11.86 -8.92 -0.56
N HIS A 150 13.18 -9.01 -0.48
CA HIS A 150 13.94 -9.93 -1.33
C HIS A 150 13.54 -11.39 -1.07
N ARG A 151 13.60 -12.21 -2.11
CA ARG A 151 13.25 -13.63 -2.06
C ARG A 151 13.96 -14.42 -0.96
N LYS A 152 15.20 -14.04 -0.62
CA LYS A 152 15.98 -14.64 0.49
C LYS A 152 15.32 -14.44 1.85
N ASN A 153 14.56 -13.36 2.03
CA ASN A 153 13.90 -12.97 3.28
C ASN A 153 12.39 -13.20 3.26
N MET A 154 11.76 -13.17 2.06
CA MET A 154 10.32 -13.23 1.93
C MET A 154 9.89 -14.15 0.79
N TYR A 155 8.85 -14.94 1.03
CA TYR A 155 8.26 -15.81 0.02
C TYR A 155 6.95 -15.24 -0.50
N MET A 156 6.86 -15.16 -1.83
CA MET A 156 5.64 -14.82 -2.55
C MET A 156 5.50 -15.70 -3.78
N ASP A 157 4.27 -16.06 -4.13
CA ASP A 157 3.93 -16.79 -5.36
C ASP A 157 3.57 -15.82 -6.50
N LEU A 158 3.08 -14.63 -6.17
CA LEU A 158 2.83 -13.52 -7.09
C LEU A 158 3.17 -12.21 -6.40
N PHE A 159 3.98 -11.38 -7.06
CA PHE A 159 4.35 -10.04 -6.64
C PHE A 159 3.80 -9.05 -7.68
N VAL A 160 2.74 -8.34 -7.35
CA VAL A 160 2.13 -7.33 -8.21
C VAL A 160 3.01 -6.07 -8.24
N CYS A 161 3.35 -5.57 -9.42
CA CYS A 161 4.07 -4.33 -9.61
C CYS A 161 3.15 -3.28 -10.23
N GLY A 162 3.18 -2.07 -9.67
CA GLY A 162 2.30 -0.96 -10.04
C GLY A 162 2.86 -0.09 -11.17
N ALA A 163 4.18 -0.07 -11.37
CA ALA A 163 4.87 0.68 -12.39
C ALA A 163 5.85 -0.19 -13.17
N LYS A 164 6.10 0.15 -14.44
CA LYS A 164 7.00 -0.62 -15.30
C LYS A 164 8.44 -0.62 -14.80
N PRO A 165 9.07 0.52 -14.43
CA PRO A 165 10.42 0.52 -13.89
C PRO A 165 10.55 -0.20 -12.54
N GLU A 166 9.51 -0.18 -11.70
CA GLU A 166 9.45 -0.97 -10.48
C GLU A 166 9.51 -2.47 -10.78
N TYR A 167 8.72 -2.93 -11.75
CA TYR A 167 8.72 -4.34 -12.17
C TYR A 167 10.11 -4.77 -12.65
N GLU A 168 10.76 -3.96 -13.49
CA GLU A 168 12.11 -4.23 -13.99
C GLU A 168 13.10 -4.33 -12.84
N TYR A 169 13.07 -3.39 -11.90
CA TYR A 169 13.91 -3.39 -10.71
C TYR A 169 13.71 -4.63 -9.83
N ILE A 170 12.46 -4.97 -9.51
CA ILE A 170 12.13 -6.12 -8.65
C ILE A 170 12.52 -7.43 -9.34
N ARG A 171 12.21 -7.59 -10.63
CA ARG A 171 12.57 -8.76 -11.43
C ARG A 171 14.09 -9.01 -11.43
N ASP A 172 14.86 -7.94 -11.60
CA ASP A 172 16.31 -8.04 -11.82
C ASP A 172 17.10 -8.11 -10.50
N THR A 173 16.57 -7.57 -9.39
CA THR A 173 17.35 -7.40 -8.16
C THR A 173 16.84 -8.17 -6.94
N PHE A 174 15.52 -8.48 -6.85
CA PHE A 174 14.95 -9.10 -5.64
C PHE A 174 15.10 -10.62 -5.59
N GLY A 175 15.63 -11.27 -6.66
CA GLY A 175 15.95 -12.69 -6.70
C GLY A 175 14.74 -13.63 -6.78
N TYR A 176 13.57 -13.12 -7.13
CA TYR A 176 12.39 -13.94 -7.41
C TYR A 176 12.49 -14.64 -8.77
N PRO A 177 11.90 -15.85 -8.94
CA PRO A 177 11.70 -16.43 -10.25
C PRO A 177 10.96 -15.46 -11.17
N GLU A 178 11.30 -15.45 -12.46
CA GLU A 178 10.79 -14.48 -13.46
C GLU A 178 9.26 -14.36 -13.49
N HIS A 179 8.55 -15.43 -13.20
CA HIS A 179 7.09 -15.46 -13.22
C HIS A 179 6.42 -14.89 -11.95
N VAL A 180 7.18 -14.59 -10.90
CA VAL A 180 6.63 -14.11 -9.61
C VAL A 180 6.38 -12.61 -9.63
N PRO A 181 7.34 -11.73 -10.01
CA PRO A 181 7.03 -10.31 -10.23
C PRO A 181 6.21 -10.18 -11.52
N GLN A 182 5.13 -9.43 -11.47
CA GLN A 182 4.31 -9.16 -12.65
C GLN A 182 3.85 -7.70 -12.68
N TYR A 183 4.08 -7.04 -13.82
CA TYR A 183 3.56 -5.71 -14.08
C TYR A 183 2.11 -5.81 -14.53
N VAL A 184 1.17 -5.60 -13.61
CA VAL A 184 -0.28 -5.65 -13.87
C VAL A 184 -0.98 -4.35 -13.43
N GLY A 185 -0.25 -3.42 -12.79
CA GLY A 185 -0.77 -2.20 -12.20
C GLY A 185 -1.38 -2.43 -10.82
N LEU A 186 -1.67 -1.36 -10.08
CA LEU A 186 -2.29 -1.43 -8.76
C LEU A 186 -3.82 -1.42 -8.87
N ALA A 187 -4.49 -2.29 -8.13
CA ALA A 187 -5.96 -2.43 -8.17
C ALA A 187 -6.70 -1.11 -7.90
N ARG A 188 -6.21 -0.29 -6.96
CA ARG A 188 -6.81 1.02 -6.64
C ARG A 188 -6.74 2.03 -7.78
N PHE A 189 -5.83 1.84 -8.74
CA PHE A 189 -5.72 2.72 -9.90
C PHE A 189 -6.94 2.67 -10.82
N ASP A 190 -7.71 1.55 -10.81
CA ASP A 190 -8.97 1.46 -11.54
C ASP A 190 -10.05 2.40 -10.99
N ASN A 191 -9.95 2.76 -9.70
CA ASN A 191 -10.81 3.78 -9.14
C ASN A 191 -10.22 5.19 -9.33
N LEU A 192 -8.90 5.34 -9.24
CA LEU A 192 -8.25 6.63 -9.44
C LEU A 192 -8.52 7.21 -10.83
N ILE A 193 -8.45 6.39 -11.88
CA ILE A 193 -8.67 6.84 -13.27
C ILE A 193 -10.06 7.43 -13.51
N ARG A 194 -11.04 7.13 -12.62
CA ARG A 194 -12.39 7.69 -12.67
C ARG A 194 -12.52 9.08 -12.05
N ALA A 195 -11.41 9.66 -11.54
CA ALA A 195 -11.42 11.00 -10.98
C ALA A 195 -11.70 12.04 -12.06
N GLU A 196 -12.91 12.58 -12.09
CA GLU A 196 -13.37 13.53 -13.10
C GLU A 196 -13.09 15.00 -12.73
N ARG A 197 -12.86 15.30 -11.44
CA ARG A 197 -12.83 16.67 -10.93
C ARG A 197 -11.60 16.97 -10.09
N LYS A 198 -10.94 18.09 -10.43
CA LYS A 198 -9.94 18.74 -9.58
C LYS A 198 -10.65 19.80 -8.72
N GLU A 199 -10.57 19.67 -7.40
CA GLU A 199 -10.93 20.78 -6.51
C GLU A 199 -9.79 21.80 -6.51
N LYS A 200 -10.12 23.06 -6.20
CA LYS A 200 -9.13 24.12 -5.97
C LYS A 200 -8.38 23.87 -4.65
N MET A 201 -7.62 22.76 -4.60
CA MET A 201 -6.98 22.26 -3.38
C MET A 201 -5.55 21.82 -3.65
N ILE A 202 -4.61 22.38 -2.90
CA ILE A 202 -3.25 21.87 -2.77
C ILE A 202 -3.23 20.89 -1.60
N LEU A 203 -2.78 19.66 -1.84
CA LEU A 203 -2.61 18.64 -0.82
C LEU A 203 -1.13 18.58 -0.39
N VAL A 204 -0.85 18.72 0.90
CA VAL A 204 0.50 18.54 1.45
C VAL A 204 0.52 17.23 2.25
N MET A 205 1.25 16.23 1.78
CA MET A 205 1.34 14.88 2.38
C MET A 205 2.79 14.46 2.58
N PRO A 206 3.44 14.83 3.69
CA PRO A 206 4.80 14.42 3.97
C PRO A 206 4.91 13.00 4.53
N THR A 207 6.09 12.39 4.34
CA THR A 207 6.45 11.04 4.80
C THR A 207 6.73 11.00 6.30
N TRP A 208 6.51 9.85 6.89
CA TRP A 208 6.97 9.50 8.23
C TRP A 208 8.51 9.49 8.32
N ARG A 209 9.04 9.98 9.43
CA ARG A 209 10.50 10.05 9.67
C ARG A 209 11.06 8.86 10.44
N GLY A 210 10.26 7.83 10.68
CA GLY A 210 10.69 6.61 11.37
C GLY A 210 10.42 6.61 12.87
N SER A 211 10.56 5.45 13.49
CA SER A 211 10.27 5.24 14.91
C SER A 211 11.27 5.94 15.87
N TYR A 212 12.43 6.34 15.35
CA TYR A 212 13.45 7.09 16.11
C TYR A 212 13.08 8.57 16.27
N TYR A 213 12.10 9.07 15.49
CA TYR A 213 11.75 10.48 15.51
C TYR A 213 11.04 10.84 16.83
N PRO A 214 11.42 11.94 17.46
CA PRO A 214 10.87 12.31 18.77
C PRO A 214 9.39 12.63 18.69
N THR A 215 8.68 12.46 19.80
CA THR A 215 7.26 12.76 19.96
C THR A 215 7.03 13.71 21.12
N GLY A 216 5.84 14.25 21.25
CA GLY A 216 5.52 15.19 22.32
C GLY A 216 6.18 16.56 22.13
N GLU A 217 6.65 17.19 23.20
CA GLU A 217 7.28 18.53 23.10
C GLU A 217 8.61 18.50 22.33
N ALA A 218 9.33 17.38 22.36
CA ALA A 218 10.58 17.25 21.62
C ALA A 218 10.36 17.24 20.10
N PHE A 219 9.16 16.86 19.62
CA PHE A 219 8.79 16.93 18.21
C PHE A 219 8.90 18.35 17.64
N ARG A 220 8.56 19.38 18.44
CA ARG A 220 8.64 20.79 18.00
C ARG A 220 10.05 21.29 17.66
N LYS A 221 11.08 20.57 18.11
CA LYS A 221 12.50 20.90 17.87
C LYS A 221 13.09 20.15 16.68
N THR A 222 12.25 19.51 15.89
CA THR A 222 12.68 18.74 14.71
C THR A 222 12.59 19.60 13.46
N ALA A 223 13.50 19.38 12.51
CA ALA A 223 13.46 20.03 11.20
C ALA A 223 12.11 19.82 10.50
N TYR A 224 11.55 18.60 10.61
CA TYR A 224 10.22 18.30 10.06
C TYR A 224 9.14 19.25 10.59
N TYR A 225 9.06 19.42 11.90
CA TYR A 225 8.07 20.32 12.50
C TYR A 225 8.34 21.79 12.09
N GLU A 226 9.58 22.24 12.20
CA GLU A 226 9.96 23.63 11.93
C GLU A 226 9.63 24.02 10.49
N HIS A 227 10.02 23.20 9.50
CA HIS A 227 9.77 23.48 8.09
C HIS A 227 8.27 23.46 7.74
N PHE A 228 7.52 22.44 8.19
CA PHE A 228 6.09 22.40 7.89
C PHE A 228 5.30 23.43 8.69
N GLN A 229 5.68 23.72 9.93
CA GLN A 229 5.03 24.79 10.72
C GLN A 229 5.28 26.17 10.09
N SER A 230 6.52 26.42 9.61
CA SER A 230 6.84 27.65 8.88
C SER A 230 5.98 27.77 7.61
N LEU A 231 5.86 26.70 6.83
CA LEU A 231 5.03 26.67 5.63
C LEU A 231 3.55 26.96 5.94
N LEU A 232 2.97 26.33 6.97
CA LEU A 232 1.57 26.48 7.35
C LEU A 232 1.24 27.87 7.92
N CYS A 233 2.24 28.65 8.34
CA CYS A 233 2.10 30.02 8.85
C CYS A 233 2.72 31.07 7.89
N CYS A 234 3.07 30.67 6.68
CA CYS A 234 3.71 31.54 5.69
C CYS A 234 2.69 32.53 5.08
N LYS A 235 2.94 33.81 5.23
CA LYS A 235 2.06 34.88 4.70
C LYS A 235 2.05 34.94 3.17
N GLU A 236 3.17 34.67 2.55
CA GLU A 236 3.29 34.63 1.09
C GLU A 236 2.46 33.48 0.51
N LEU A 237 2.43 32.33 1.19
CA LEU A 237 1.55 31.20 0.82
C LEU A 237 0.07 31.58 1.01
N GLU A 238 -0.30 32.19 2.13
CA GLU A 238 -1.66 32.66 2.38
C GLU A 238 -2.13 33.61 1.26
N GLN A 239 -1.34 34.62 0.93
CA GLN A 239 -1.64 35.56 -0.14
C GLN A 239 -1.78 34.87 -1.50
N LEU A 240 -0.92 33.92 -1.80
CA LEU A 240 -0.99 33.13 -3.05
C LEU A 240 -2.30 32.32 -3.11
N LEU A 241 -2.69 31.66 -2.01
CA LEU A 241 -3.94 30.91 -1.93
C LEU A 241 -5.18 31.81 -2.06
N GLU A 242 -5.15 33.02 -1.48
CA GLU A 242 -6.23 34.00 -1.60
C GLU A 242 -6.39 34.50 -3.03
N GLN A 243 -5.29 34.93 -3.65
CA GLN A 243 -5.28 35.45 -5.03
C GLN A 243 -5.80 34.45 -6.05
N GLN A 244 -5.49 33.17 -5.84
CA GLN A 244 -5.88 32.07 -6.74
C GLN A 244 -7.20 31.40 -6.36
N ASP A 245 -7.79 31.80 -5.23
CA ASP A 245 -8.98 31.19 -4.64
C ASP A 245 -8.81 29.67 -4.43
N TYR A 246 -7.65 29.28 -3.87
CA TYR A 246 -7.34 27.90 -3.52
C TYR A 246 -7.33 27.72 -1.99
N ARG A 247 -7.45 26.45 -1.56
CA ARG A 247 -7.20 26.01 -0.19
C ARG A 247 -6.02 25.04 -0.13
N LEU A 248 -5.40 24.92 1.02
CA LEU A 248 -4.38 23.93 1.30
C LEU A 248 -4.86 22.96 2.36
N VAL A 249 -4.69 21.67 2.12
CA VAL A 249 -4.97 20.59 3.07
C VAL A 249 -3.64 19.94 3.46
N PHE A 250 -3.28 20.02 4.73
CA PHE A 250 -2.12 19.35 5.30
C PHE A 250 -2.54 18.04 5.94
N TYR A 251 -2.07 16.92 5.37
CA TYR A 251 -2.32 15.57 5.86
C TYR A 251 -0.99 14.93 6.28
N PRO A 252 -0.57 15.04 7.56
CA PRO A 252 0.63 14.36 8.04
C PRO A 252 0.45 12.85 7.97
N HIS A 253 1.58 12.13 7.75
CA HIS A 253 1.56 10.67 7.74
C HIS A 253 0.89 10.11 9.01
N ILE A 254 0.18 8.99 8.89
CA ILE A 254 -0.65 8.40 9.97
C ILE A 254 0.13 8.21 11.29
N GLU A 255 1.39 7.83 11.21
CA GLU A 255 2.26 7.69 12.39
C GLU A 255 2.67 9.02 13.03
N MET A 256 2.56 10.14 12.28
CA MET A 256 2.83 11.48 12.76
C MET A 256 1.57 12.17 13.29
N GLN A 257 0.38 11.65 13.03
CA GLN A 257 -0.89 12.27 13.39
C GLN A 257 -1.11 12.39 14.91
N LYS A 258 -0.44 11.56 15.71
CA LYS A 258 -0.43 11.69 17.17
C LYS A 258 0.09 13.06 17.66
N ASP A 259 0.98 13.69 16.87
CA ASP A 259 1.52 15.03 17.13
C ASP A 259 0.91 16.11 16.22
N SER A 260 -0.07 15.79 15.36
CA SER A 260 -0.67 16.73 14.40
C SER A 260 -1.31 17.96 15.05
N ARG A 261 -1.87 17.83 16.27
CA ARG A 261 -2.45 18.92 17.04
C ARG A 261 -1.44 20.00 17.45
N ARG A 262 -0.13 19.75 17.28
CA ARG A 262 0.93 20.72 17.56
C ARG A 262 1.11 21.71 16.44
N PHE A 263 0.75 21.32 15.21
CA PHE A 263 0.73 22.22 14.08
C PHE A 263 -0.39 23.24 14.22
N LYS A 264 -0.11 24.45 13.77
CA LYS A 264 -1.09 25.54 13.71
C LYS A 264 -1.15 26.05 12.28
N SER A 265 -2.35 26.44 11.88
CA SER A 265 -2.55 27.17 10.63
C SER A 265 -2.47 28.66 10.89
N GLY A 266 -1.85 29.39 9.98
CA GLY A 266 -1.84 30.84 9.96
C GLY A 266 -3.03 31.46 9.21
N SER A 267 -3.87 30.64 8.56
CA SER A 267 -4.94 31.09 7.66
C SER A 267 -6.13 30.15 7.66
N ASP A 268 -7.32 30.65 7.44
CA ASP A 268 -8.55 29.87 7.28
C ASP A 268 -8.56 29.06 5.96
N ARG A 269 -7.69 29.39 5.01
CA ARG A 269 -7.50 28.62 3.77
C ARG A 269 -6.64 27.37 3.94
N ILE A 270 -6.03 27.20 5.12
CA ILE A 270 -5.14 26.07 5.40
C ILE A 270 -5.76 25.19 6.49
N THR A 271 -6.06 23.94 6.17
CA THR A 271 -6.70 22.99 7.09
C THR A 271 -5.77 21.81 7.37
N ILE A 272 -5.62 21.47 8.65
CA ILE A 272 -4.87 20.29 9.11
C ILE A 272 -5.87 19.17 9.34
N VAL A 273 -5.68 18.03 8.66
CA VAL A 273 -6.64 16.92 8.68
C VAL A 273 -5.97 15.59 9.08
N SER A 274 -6.77 14.57 9.35
CA SER A 274 -6.31 13.26 9.80
C SER A 274 -7.11 12.12 9.16
N LYS A 275 -6.67 10.88 9.39
CA LYS A 275 -7.35 9.66 8.92
C LYS A 275 -8.77 9.47 9.49
N GLU A 276 -9.06 10.08 10.64
CA GLU A 276 -10.37 10.02 11.27
C GLU A 276 -11.39 10.89 10.54
N THR A 277 -10.92 11.92 9.86
CA THR A 277 -11.77 12.93 9.20
C THR A 277 -11.78 12.84 7.68
N HIS A 278 -10.70 12.31 7.08
CA HIS A 278 -10.53 12.31 5.61
C HIS A 278 -9.99 10.97 5.09
N ASP A 279 -10.53 10.55 3.96
CA ASP A 279 -10.02 9.42 3.19
C ASP A 279 -8.89 9.88 2.27
N VAL A 280 -7.73 9.20 2.35
CA VAL A 280 -6.52 9.55 1.59
C VAL A 280 -6.76 9.46 0.09
N GLN A 281 -7.41 8.38 -0.38
CA GLN A 281 -7.64 8.21 -1.81
C GLN A 281 -8.52 9.33 -2.38
N LYS A 282 -9.55 9.74 -1.61
CA LYS A 282 -10.40 10.87 -1.99
C LYS A 282 -9.61 12.17 -2.06
N LEU A 283 -8.73 12.45 -1.07
CA LEU A 283 -7.86 13.64 -1.11
C LEU A 283 -6.95 13.65 -2.35
N LEU A 284 -6.35 12.51 -2.71
CA LEU A 284 -5.52 12.37 -3.90
C LEU A 284 -6.32 12.56 -5.20
N MET A 285 -7.55 12.06 -5.23
CA MET A 285 -8.47 12.24 -6.37
C MET A 285 -8.94 13.68 -6.52
N ASP A 286 -9.19 14.38 -5.43
CA ASP A 286 -9.77 15.73 -5.42
C ASP A 286 -8.70 16.83 -5.59
N CYS A 287 -7.45 16.62 -5.13
CA CYS A 287 -6.44 17.67 -5.20
C CYS A 287 -6.09 18.10 -6.62
N ALA A 288 -5.77 19.38 -6.78
CA ALA A 288 -5.23 19.90 -8.03
C ALA A 288 -3.71 19.69 -8.15
N LEU A 289 -3.00 19.72 -6.99
CA LEU A 289 -1.56 19.56 -6.90
C LEU A 289 -1.20 18.87 -5.58
N LEU A 290 -0.18 18.02 -5.61
CA LEU A 290 0.42 17.40 -4.42
C LEU A 290 1.78 18.02 -4.11
N VAL A 291 1.94 18.48 -2.88
CA VAL A 291 3.26 18.72 -2.27
C VAL A 291 3.59 17.53 -1.38
N THR A 292 4.70 16.90 -1.61
CA THR A 292 5.19 15.78 -0.79
C THR A 292 6.71 15.78 -0.70
N ASP A 293 7.30 14.81 -0.03
CA ASP A 293 8.74 14.68 0.10
C ASP A 293 9.24 13.34 -0.46
N TYR A 294 9.19 12.25 0.34
CA TYR A 294 9.66 10.92 -0.02
C TYR A 294 8.53 9.88 -0.10
N SER A 295 7.29 10.28 0.12
CA SER A 295 6.13 9.38 0.18
C SER A 295 5.78 8.81 -1.20
N SER A 296 5.52 7.50 -1.28
CA SER A 296 5.10 6.85 -2.53
C SER A 296 3.72 7.29 -3.05
N VAL A 297 2.95 8.07 -2.29
CA VAL A 297 1.65 8.59 -2.75
C VAL A 297 1.76 9.49 -3.98
N PHE A 298 2.96 10.03 -4.27
CA PHE A 298 3.17 10.82 -5.48
C PHE A 298 2.97 10.00 -6.76
N PHE A 299 3.16 8.68 -6.73
CA PHE A 299 2.88 7.82 -7.87
C PHE A 299 1.39 7.77 -8.20
N ASP A 300 0.51 7.82 -7.19
CA ASP A 300 -0.94 7.88 -7.39
C ASP A 300 -1.36 9.19 -8.07
N VAL A 301 -0.77 10.31 -7.64
CA VAL A 301 -1.04 11.64 -8.23
C VAL A 301 -0.44 11.77 -9.63
N ALA A 302 0.77 11.24 -9.85
CA ALA A 302 1.39 11.17 -11.17
C ALA A 302 0.56 10.28 -12.12
N PHE A 303 0.04 9.14 -11.65
CA PHE A 303 -0.89 8.31 -12.43
C PHE A 303 -2.13 9.08 -12.89
N LEU A 304 -2.62 10.02 -12.06
CA LEU A 304 -3.71 10.94 -12.42
C LEU A 304 -3.28 12.10 -13.33
N ARG A 305 -1.99 12.17 -13.72
CA ARG A 305 -1.39 13.28 -14.49
C ARG A 305 -1.61 14.64 -13.84
N LYS A 306 -1.56 14.70 -12.51
CA LYS A 306 -1.64 15.94 -11.74
C LYS A 306 -0.25 16.39 -11.30
N PRO A 307 -0.01 17.71 -11.18
CA PRO A 307 1.27 18.25 -10.72
C PRO A 307 1.68 17.71 -9.36
N VAL A 308 2.97 17.44 -9.22
CA VAL A 308 3.64 17.08 -7.98
C VAL A 308 4.78 18.05 -7.73
N VAL A 309 4.96 18.51 -6.51
CA VAL A 309 6.14 19.26 -6.06
C VAL A 309 6.76 18.51 -4.89
N TYR A 310 8.06 18.24 -4.97
CA TYR A 310 8.80 17.59 -3.89
C TYR A 310 9.44 18.63 -2.99
N TYR A 311 9.14 18.59 -1.69
CA TYR A 311 9.73 19.45 -0.66
C TYR A 311 10.68 18.64 0.21
N GLN A 312 11.96 18.59 -0.17
CA GLN A 312 13.00 17.71 0.38
C GLN A 312 14.11 18.52 1.07
N PHE A 313 13.84 19.06 2.24
CA PHE A 313 14.78 19.88 3.00
C PHE A 313 15.75 19.07 3.87
N ASP A 314 15.53 17.76 4.04
CA ASP A 314 16.23 16.88 4.97
C ASP A 314 16.69 15.56 4.33
N GLU A 315 17.06 15.56 3.03
CA GLU A 315 17.37 14.34 2.28
C GLU A 315 18.48 13.49 2.93
N GLU A 316 19.58 14.13 3.39
CA GLU A 316 20.69 13.43 4.01
C GLU A 316 20.26 12.71 5.30
N GLU A 317 19.49 13.40 6.16
CA GLU A 317 18.97 12.82 7.39
C GLU A 317 17.99 11.69 7.08
N PHE A 318 17.07 11.89 6.13
CA PHE A 318 16.12 10.86 5.72
C PHE A 318 16.83 9.61 5.23
N ARG A 319 17.82 9.72 4.36
CA ARG A 319 18.57 8.57 3.82
C ARG A 319 19.41 7.85 4.86
N LYS A 320 19.90 8.55 5.85
CA LYS A 320 20.68 7.96 6.95
C LYS A 320 19.85 7.04 7.84
N TYR A 321 18.60 7.36 8.09
CA TYR A 321 17.76 6.72 9.09
C TYR A 321 16.54 5.99 8.55
N HIS A 322 16.29 6.05 7.25
CA HIS A 322 15.14 5.44 6.61
C HIS A 322 15.57 4.42 5.53
N TYR A 323 14.99 4.44 4.34
CA TYR A 323 15.31 3.49 3.28
C TYR A 323 16.57 3.90 2.50
N GLN A 324 17.37 2.88 2.13
CA GLN A 324 18.45 3.06 1.16
C GLN A 324 17.87 3.37 -0.23
N LYS A 325 18.66 4.07 -1.07
CA LYS A 325 18.26 4.43 -2.43
C LYS A 325 18.11 3.17 -3.28
N GLY A 326 16.93 3.02 -3.92
CA GLY A 326 16.68 1.99 -4.93
C GLY A 326 16.94 2.53 -6.35
N TYR A 327 16.05 2.18 -7.28
CA TYR A 327 16.19 2.56 -8.69
C TYR A 327 15.78 4.01 -8.99
N PHE A 328 14.89 4.59 -8.18
CA PHE A 328 14.24 5.86 -8.45
C PHE A 328 15.11 7.06 -8.02
N ASP A 329 15.24 8.02 -8.90
CA ASP A 329 15.87 9.30 -8.61
C ASP A 329 14.87 10.43 -8.82
N PHE A 330 14.62 11.23 -7.78
CA PHE A 330 13.60 12.28 -7.83
C PHE A 330 13.84 13.33 -8.91
N ARG A 331 15.10 13.67 -9.23
CA ARG A 331 15.44 14.67 -10.26
C ARG A 331 15.33 14.08 -11.67
N ARG A 332 15.78 12.83 -11.85
CA ARG A 332 15.76 12.13 -13.13
C ARG A 332 14.38 11.59 -13.47
N ASP A 333 13.73 10.92 -12.51
CA ASP A 333 12.53 10.12 -12.71
C ASP A 333 11.27 10.75 -12.11
N GLY A 334 11.42 11.78 -11.25
CA GLY A 334 10.32 12.44 -10.56
C GLY A 334 9.34 13.12 -11.50
N PHE A 335 8.15 13.36 -11.00
CA PHE A 335 7.00 13.89 -11.73
C PHE A 335 6.74 15.37 -11.43
N GLY A 336 7.78 16.08 -10.98
CA GLY A 336 7.74 17.49 -10.63
C GLY A 336 9.07 18.00 -10.09
N PRO A 337 9.20 19.30 -9.79
CA PRO A 337 10.42 19.89 -9.28
C PRO A 337 10.74 19.46 -7.85
N VAL A 338 12.04 19.40 -7.54
CA VAL A 338 12.55 19.13 -6.18
C VAL A 338 13.01 20.45 -5.55
N CYS A 339 12.30 20.87 -4.51
CA CYS A 339 12.54 22.08 -3.73
C CYS A 339 13.18 21.71 -2.38
N THR A 340 14.28 22.34 -2.02
CA THR A 340 14.99 22.14 -0.76
C THR A 340 14.77 23.28 0.24
N THR A 341 14.22 24.40 -0.22
CA THR A 341 13.88 25.56 0.61
C THR A 341 12.41 25.95 0.43
N GLN A 342 11.88 26.72 1.37
CA GLN A 342 10.50 27.21 1.32
C GLN A 342 10.30 28.19 0.16
N GLU A 343 11.30 29.03 -0.14
CA GLU A 343 11.26 29.98 -1.25
C GLU A 343 11.17 29.24 -2.59
N ALA A 344 11.95 28.17 -2.78
CA ALA A 344 11.88 27.34 -3.98
C ALA A 344 10.51 26.64 -4.12
N LEU A 345 9.93 26.18 -3.00
CA LEU A 345 8.59 25.62 -2.98
C LEU A 345 7.52 26.64 -3.39
N LEU A 346 7.57 27.85 -2.85
CA LEU A 346 6.63 28.93 -3.21
C LEU A 346 6.78 29.31 -4.70
N GLY A 347 8.01 29.39 -5.20
CA GLY A 347 8.26 29.60 -6.63
C GLY A 347 7.63 28.51 -7.50
N ALA A 348 7.80 27.23 -7.14
CA ALA A 348 7.22 26.12 -7.89
C ALA A 348 5.67 26.08 -7.81
N LEU A 349 5.07 26.54 -6.71
CA LEU A 349 3.63 26.71 -6.60
C LEU A 349 3.14 27.84 -7.49
N THR A 350 3.83 28.98 -7.51
CA THR A 350 3.51 30.10 -8.39
C THR A 350 3.55 29.69 -9.85
N GLU A 351 4.61 29.02 -10.28
CA GLU A 351 4.73 28.47 -11.65
C GLU A 351 3.59 27.49 -11.97
N SER A 352 3.20 26.65 -11.01
CA SER A 352 2.07 25.73 -11.19
C SER A 352 0.75 26.46 -11.40
N PHE A 353 0.51 27.57 -10.70
CA PHE A 353 -0.66 28.43 -10.92
C PHE A 353 -0.62 29.10 -12.30
N GLU A 354 0.52 29.63 -12.71
CA GLU A 354 0.72 30.25 -14.04
C GLU A 354 0.48 29.23 -15.16
N ASN A 355 0.81 27.95 -14.92
CA ASN A 355 0.55 26.83 -15.84
C ASN A 355 -0.86 26.22 -15.69
N GLY A 356 -1.79 26.90 -14.99
CA GLY A 356 -3.19 26.44 -14.83
C GLY A 356 -3.35 25.16 -14.02
N MET A 357 -2.41 24.83 -13.14
CA MET A 357 -2.37 23.57 -12.36
C MET A 357 -2.38 22.32 -13.26
N GLU A 358 -1.75 22.39 -14.41
CA GLU A 358 -1.54 21.24 -15.30
C GLU A 358 -0.12 20.69 -15.15
N MET A 359 0.02 19.38 -15.31
CA MET A 359 1.34 18.74 -15.28
C MET A 359 2.14 19.15 -16.53
N GLN A 360 3.38 19.60 -16.33
CA GLN A 360 4.27 19.97 -17.43
C GLN A 360 4.58 18.78 -18.35
N THR A 361 4.80 19.04 -19.64
CA THR A 361 4.95 18.01 -20.68
C THR A 361 6.05 16.98 -20.36
N GLU A 362 7.18 17.41 -19.81
CA GLU A 362 8.26 16.48 -19.45
C GLU A 362 7.82 15.46 -18.37
N TYR A 363 7.01 15.89 -17.39
CA TYR A 363 6.50 15.02 -16.35
C TYR A 363 5.38 14.10 -16.85
N VAL A 364 4.58 14.57 -17.81
CA VAL A 364 3.61 13.71 -18.52
C VAL A 364 4.34 12.57 -19.23
N GLN A 365 5.43 12.86 -19.96
CA GLN A 365 6.23 11.83 -20.65
C GLN A 365 6.84 10.82 -19.66
N ARG A 366 7.31 11.29 -18.48
CA ARG A 366 7.79 10.40 -17.42
C ARG A 366 6.66 9.52 -16.89
N THR A 367 5.47 10.08 -16.70
CA THR A 367 4.29 9.35 -16.27
C THR A 367 3.92 8.23 -17.27
N GLU A 368 3.92 8.51 -18.55
CA GLU A 368 3.64 7.53 -19.61
C GLU A 368 4.67 6.39 -19.65
N ARG A 369 5.93 6.69 -19.39
CA ARG A 369 6.99 5.67 -19.25
C ARG A 369 6.76 4.77 -18.02
N PHE A 370 6.32 5.36 -16.91
CA PHE A 370 6.08 4.62 -15.66
C PHE A 370 4.80 3.79 -15.72
N PHE A 371 3.75 4.32 -16.32
CA PHE A 371 2.40 3.76 -16.31
C PHE A 371 1.83 3.52 -17.73
N PRO A 372 2.48 2.71 -18.57
CA PRO A 372 1.92 2.36 -19.87
C PRO A 372 0.57 1.62 -19.80
N LEU A 373 0.24 1.01 -18.65
CA LEU A 373 -1.07 0.41 -18.38
C LEU A 373 -2.02 1.43 -17.72
N HIS A 374 -2.50 2.40 -18.51
CA HIS A 374 -3.40 3.46 -18.05
C HIS A 374 -4.80 3.29 -18.66
N ASP A 375 -5.46 2.16 -18.37
CA ASP A 375 -6.70 1.72 -19.04
C ASP A 375 -7.83 1.27 -18.09
N GLY A 376 -7.63 1.36 -16.75
CA GLY A 376 -8.62 0.96 -15.75
C GLY A 376 -8.89 -0.54 -15.68
N ASN A 377 -7.95 -1.38 -16.12
CA ASN A 377 -8.09 -2.84 -16.13
C ASN A 377 -7.09 -3.55 -15.19
N ASN A 378 -6.62 -2.88 -14.13
CA ASN A 378 -5.61 -3.42 -13.24
C ASN A 378 -6.15 -4.58 -12.38
N CYS A 379 -7.40 -4.45 -11.89
CA CYS A 379 -8.08 -5.53 -11.17
C CYS A 379 -8.24 -6.77 -12.05
N ARG A 380 -8.64 -6.61 -13.30
CA ARG A 380 -8.77 -7.71 -14.27
C ARG A 380 -7.44 -8.41 -14.48
N ARG A 381 -6.36 -7.66 -14.75
CA ARG A 381 -5.01 -8.24 -14.93
C ARG A 381 -4.52 -8.96 -13.69
N THR A 382 -4.81 -8.42 -12.49
CA THR A 382 -4.50 -9.09 -11.23
C THR A 382 -5.27 -10.42 -11.09
N PHE A 383 -6.56 -10.43 -11.40
CA PHE A 383 -7.38 -11.65 -11.41
C PHE A 383 -6.82 -12.70 -12.37
N GLU A 384 -6.51 -12.33 -13.62
CA GLU A 384 -5.92 -13.21 -14.62
C GLU A 384 -4.55 -13.75 -14.18
N ALA A 385 -3.72 -12.94 -13.52
CA ALA A 385 -2.43 -13.38 -12.98
C ALA A 385 -2.59 -14.45 -11.90
N ILE A 386 -3.56 -14.30 -11.00
CA ILE A 386 -3.88 -15.30 -9.97
C ILE A 386 -4.49 -16.57 -10.61
N ALA A 387 -5.34 -16.42 -11.61
CA ALA A 387 -5.92 -17.56 -12.35
C ALA A 387 -4.83 -18.40 -13.05
N ARG A 388 -3.87 -17.76 -13.73
CA ARG A 388 -2.70 -18.44 -14.31
C ARG A 388 -1.86 -19.17 -13.26
N LEU A 389 -1.71 -18.60 -12.06
CA LEU A 389 -1.02 -19.25 -10.95
C LEU A 389 -1.74 -20.54 -10.51
N LYS A 390 -3.09 -20.53 -10.50
CA LYS A 390 -3.93 -21.71 -10.22
C LYS A 390 -3.72 -22.82 -11.25
N GLU A 391 -3.66 -22.49 -12.54
CA GLU A 391 -3.48 -23.45 -13.62
C GLU A 391 -2.08 -24.12 -13.61
N ARG A 392 -1.01 -23.34 -13.37
CA ARG A 392 0.35 -23.89 -13.21
C ARG A 392 0.41 -24.93 -12.10
N ASN A 393 -0.21 -24.67 -10.97
CA ASN A 393 -0.24 -25.61 -9.86
C ASN A 393 -0.97 -26.91 -10.21
N LYS A 394 -2.04 -26.86 -10.99
CA LYS A 394 -2.75 -28.05 -11.45
C LYS A 394 -1.86 -28.90 -12.37
N LYS A 395 -1.12 -28.27 -13.30
CA LYS A 395 -0.18 -28.98 -14.18
C LYS A 395 0.93 -29.67 -13.41
N HIS A 396 1.60 -28.95 -12.49
CA HIS A 396 2.66 -29.55 -11.66
C HIS A 396 2.16 -30.68 -10.77
N ALA A 397 0.94 -30.60 -10.23
CA ALA A 397 0.34 -31.69 -9.46
C ALA A 397 0.10 -32.92 -10.35
N ALA A 398 -0.46 -32.73 -11.54
CA ALA A 398 -0.71 -33.84 -12.50
C ALA A 398 0.60 -34.48 -12.98
N GLU A 399 1.64 -33.70 -13.23
CA GLU A 399 2.98 -34.22 -13.63
C GLU A 399 3.62 -35.01 -12.49
N SER A 400 3.51 -34.57 -11.24
CA SER A 400 4.05 -35.30 -10.08
C SER A 400 3.28 -36.59 -9.78
N GLU A 401 1.97 -36.64 -10.01
CA GLU A 401 1.17 -37.87 -9.91
C GLU A 401 1.52 -38.86 -11.00
N SER A 402 1.74 -38.40 -12.23
CA SER A 402 2.15 -39.29 -13.34
C SER A 402 3.53 -39.92 -13.12
N LEU A 403 4.47 -39.16 -12.51
CA LEU A 403 5.80 -39.67 -12.17
C LEU A 403 5.78 -40.68 -11.02
N SER A 404 4.84 -40.52 -10.08
CA SER A 404 4.69 -41.46 -8.94
C SER A 404 3.98 -42.78 -9.29
N VAL A 405 3.29 -42.84 -10.42
CA VAL A 405 2.65 -44.08 -10.95
C VAL A 405 3.62 -44.95 -11.77
N HIS A 406 4.77 -44.40 -12.15
CA HIS A 406 5.80 -45.11 -12.91
C HIS A 406 7.03 -45.54 -12.10
N LEU A 407 7.00 -45.35 -10.77
CA LEU A 407 7.93 -45.89 -9.77
C LEU A 407 7.25 -46.93 -8.90
#